data_b355df04273638b46afcd9f1fc46e00d
#
_entry.id   b355df04273638b46afcd9f1fc46e00d
#
_cell.length_a   1.000
_cell.length_b   1.000
_cell.length_c   1.000
_cell.angle_alpha   90.00
_cell.angle_beta   90.00
_cell.angle_gamma   90.00
#
_symmetry.space_group_name_H-M   'P 1'
#
loop_
_entity.id
_entity.type
_entity.pdbx_description
1 polymer ?
#
loop_
_entity_poly.entity_id
_entity_poly.type
_entity_poly.pdbx_seq_one_letter_code
_entity_poly.pdbx_strand_id
1 'polypeptide(L)'
;MLFRSAFADLVLPARHGTASLQNLPSLWRAKLTGGYDLDDYASVTYPEEGEAYRGNGFVYTEGAARDGFATLLDVDPERPLSDFGWANLARITEFCRQEGIRLVLFTAPLPSAYVANTENYQAYVDAVRAYAAENGLQYWDFSLYRSQGDMKHMGAGEYSDAHHLNGAGAEIFTAELCEVIARDAAGEDVSALFCDTVEEKLTDYADNTIFMADGWLDSQ
;
A
#
# COMPACT_ATOMS: atom_id res chain seq x y z
N MET A 1 -8.31 -6.58 26.40
CA MET A 1 -7.97 -6.10 25.08
C MET A 1 -8.26 -4.62 24.82
N LEU A 2 -9.34 -4.06 25.37
CA LEU A 2 -9.74 -2.64 25.24
C LEU A 2 -8.75 -1.61 25.84
N PHE A 3 -8.00 -1.96 26.88
CA PHE A 3 -7.07 -1.04 27.54
C PHE A 3 -5.79 -0.76 26.75
N ARG A 4 -5.33 -1.67 25.89
CA ARG A 4 -4.09 -1.47 25.11
C ARG A 4 -4.28 -0.52 23.93
N SER A 5 -5.42 -0.57 23.23
CA SER A 5 -5.70 0.33 22.11
C SER A 5 -5.86 1.78 22.58
N ALA A 6 -6.60 2.00 23.67
CA ALA A 6 -6.81 3.33 24.23
C ALA A 6 -5.49 4.02 24.66
N PHE A 7 -4.51 3.25 25.14
CA PHE A 7 -3.22 3.81 25.55
C PHE A 7 -2.32 4.13 24.34
N ALA A 8 -2.32 3.29 23.30
CA ALA A 8 -1.58 3.54 22.08
C ALA A 8 -2.09 4.80 21.36
N ASP A 9 -3.39 4.95 21.22
CA ASP A 9 -4.03 6.10 20.57
C ASP A 9 -3.83 7.41 21.34
N LEU A 10 -3.58 7.32 22.65
CA LEU A 10 -3.33 8.49 23.49
C LEU A 10 -1.86 8.98 23.43
N VAL A 11 -0.93 8.06 23.24
CA VAL A 11 0.52 8.33 23.23
C VAL A 11 1.02 8.71 21.83
N LEU A 12 0.43 8.14 20.77
CA LEU A 12 0.84 8.40 19.39
C LEU A 12 0.67 9.85 18.94
N PRO A 13 -0.45 10.54 19.18
CA PRO A 13 -0.59 11.96 18.83
C PRO A 13 0.42 12.86 19.53
N ALA A 14 0.75 12.57 20.79
CA ALA A 14 1.72 13.34 21.55
C ALA A 14 3.17 13.19 21.02
N ARG A 15 3.49 12.03 20.43
CA ARG A 15 4.80 11.78 19.81
C ARG A 15 4.98 12.47 18.45
N HIS A 16 3.90 12.72 17.72
CA HIS A 16 3.95 13.35 16.40
C HIS A 16 3.80 14.89 16.46
N GLY A 17 3.76 15.49 17.66
CA GLY A 17 3.78 16.94 17.80
C GLY A 17 2.51 17.67 17.35
N THR A 18 1.47 16.94 16.91
CA THR A 18 0.22 17.49 16.41
C THR A 18 -0.83 17.68 17.51
N ALA A 19 -0.70 17.00 18.65
CA ALA A 19 -1.56 17.19 19.80
C ALA A 19 -0.88 18.09 20.83
N SER A 20 -1.42 19.27 21.05
CA SER A 20 -1.05 20.07 22.21
C SER A 20 -1.38 19.28 23.48
N LEU A 21 -0.43 19.21 24.44
CA LEU A 21 -0.66 18.64 25.77
C LEU A 21 -1.89 19.24 26.46
N GLN A 22 -2.27 20.45 26.05
CA GLN A 22 -3.48 21.15 26.53
C GLN A 22 -4.79 20.45 26.14
N ASN A 23 -4.79 19.65 25.08
CA ASN A 23 -5.98 18.92 24.59
C ASN A 23 -6.11 17.51 25.18
N LEU A 24 -5.10 17.01 25.89
CA LEU A 24 -5.15 15.68 26.52
C LEU A 24 -6.36 15.48 27.44
N PRO A 25 -6.74 16.44 28.32
CA PRO A 25 -7.91 16.26 29.19
C PRO A 25 -9.22 16.13 28.42
N SER A 26 -9.40 16.87 27.33
CA SER A 26 -10.63 16.80 26.51
C SER A 26 -10.73 15.52 25.72
N LEU A 27 -9.62 15.03 25.15
CA LEU A 27 -9.53 13.73 24.49
C LEU A 27 -9.79 12.57 25.45
N TRP A 28 -9.24 12.63 26.66
CA TRP A 28 -9.49 11.67 27.71
C TRP A 28 -10.97 11.63 28.10
N ARG A 29 -11.54 12.82 28.29
CA ARG A 29 -12.95 12.94 28.64
C ARG A 29 -13.85 12.38 27.56
N ALA A 30 -13.60 12.71 26.28
CA ALA A 30 -14.36 12.21 25.14
C ALA A 30 -14.28 10.67 25.06
N LYS A 31 -13.11 10.07 25.23
CA LYS A 31 -12.92 8.61 25.22
C LYS A 31 -13.60 7.91 26.39
N LEU A 32 -13.57 8.48 27.59
CA LEU A 32 -14.17 7.90 28.79
C LEU A 32 -15.69 8.06 28.84
N THR A 33 -16.26 9.08 28.22
CA THR A 33 -17.70 9.31 28.20
C THR A 33 -18.42 8.69 27.00
N GLY A 34 -17.72 7.96 26.13
CA GLY A 34 -18.29 7.40 24.91
C GLY A 34 -18.66 8.45 23.85
N GLY A 35 -18.26 9.71 24.07
CA GLY A 35 -18.47 10.80 23.10
C GLY A 35 -17.43 10.83 21.97
N TYR A 36 -16.58 9.82 21.89
CA TYR A 36 -15.65 9.64 20.78
C TYR A 36 -16.30 8.70 19.76
N ASP A 37 -17.03 9.29 18.86
CA ASP A 37 -17.59 8.56 17.73
C ASP A 37 -16.56 8.53 16.60
N LEU A 38 -16.16 7.35 16.18
CA LEU A 38 -15.28 7.17 15.03
C LEU A 38 -15.95 7.61 13.73
N ASP A 39 -17.28 7.61 13.69
CA ASP A 39 -18.03 8.10 12.54
C ASP A 39 -17.96 9.62 12.40
N ASP A 40 -17.72 10.37 13.48
CA ASP A 40 -17.46 11.80 13.42
C ASP A 40 -16.12 12.15 12.76
N TYR A 41 -15.18 11.21 12.64
CA TYR A 41 -13.98 11.42 11.85
C TYR A 41 -14.26 11.64 10.37
N ALA A 42 -15.35 11.11 9.86
CA ALA A 42 -15.78 11.36 8.49
C ALA A 42 -16.16 12.83 8.24
N SER A 43 -16.55 13.57 9.30
CA SER A 43 -16.92 14.98 9.21
C SER A 43 -15.75 15.93 9.45
N VAL A 44 -14.62 15.44 9.95
CA VAL A 44 -13.61 16.34 10.54
C VAL A 44 -12.57 16.80 9.54
N THR A 45 -12.40 16.17 8.32
CA THR A 45 -11.11 16.54 7.89
C THR A 45 -10.48 16.26 6.58
N TYR A 46 -11.11 16.14 5.53
CA TYR A 46 -10.39 16.32 4.27
C TYR A 46 -11.09 17.40 3.46
N PRO A 47 -10.56 18.64 3.52
CA PRO A 47 -11.15 19.78 2.82
C PRO A 47 -10.83 19.78 1.32
N GLU A 48 -10.16 18.73 0.80
CA GLU A 48 -9.86 18.67 -0.62
C GLU A 48 -11.05 18.12 -1.39
N GLU A 49 -11.43 18.85 -2.44
CA GLU A 49 -12.51 18.49 -3.33
C GLU A 49 -12.21 17.15 -4.01
N GLY A 50 -13.10 16.17 -3.87
CA GLY A 50 -12.91 14.81 -4.42
C GLY A 50 -12.35 13.78 -3.45
N GLU A 51 -12.11 14.13 -2.18
CA GLU A 51 -11.70 13.19 -1.15
C GLU A 51 -12.79 12.94 -0.13
N ALA A 52 -12.97 11.69 0.30
CA ALA A 52 -13.90 11.31 1.33
C ALA A 52 -13.29 10.22 2.24
N TYR A 53 -13.28 10.48 3.55
CA TYR A 53 -12.92 9.44 4.51
C TYR A 53 -14.04 8.40 4.63
N ARG A 54 -13.73 7.14 4.40
CA ARG A 54 -14.68 6.02 4.39
C ARG A 54 -14.56 5.12 5.63
N GLY A 55 -13.80 5.52 6.63
CA GLY A 55 -13.55 4.74 7.84
C GLY A 55 -12.28 3.87 7.76
N ASN A 56 -11.86 3.32 8.91
CA ASN A 56 -10.72 2.39 9.04
C ASN A 56 -9.39 2.87 8.44
N GLY A 57 -9.19 4.18 8.34
CA GLY A 57 -7.98 4.76 7.72
C GLY A 57 -8.05 4.90 6.20
N PHE A 58 -9.17 4.57 5.57
CA PHE A 58 -9.32 4.66 4.13
C PHE A 58 -9.85 6.04 3.72
N VAL A 59 -9.08 6.72 2.86
CA VAL A 59 -9.48 7.96 2.17
C VAL A 59 -9.80 7.61 0.73
N TYR A 60 -11.04 7.78 0.35
CA TYR A 60 -11.52 7.59 -1.01
C TYR A 60 -11.23 8.86 -1.82
N THR A 61 -10.53 8.74 -2.94
CA THR A 61 -10.20 9.82 -3.86
C THR A 61 -10.86 9.56 -5.21
N GLU A 62 -11.63 10.53 -5.73
CA GLU A 62 -12.31 10.40 -7.02
C GLU A 62 -11.43 10.86 -8.20
N GLY A 63 -10.33 11.54 -7.92
CA GLY A 63 -9.43 12.08 -8.95
C GLY A 63 -8.81 10.98 -9.83
N ALA A 64 -8.61 11.29 -11.10
CA ALA A 64 -7.77 10.51 -12.00
C ALA A 64 -6.44 11.23 -12.23
N ALA A 65 -5.37 10.49 -12.38
CA ALA A 65 -4.05 11.04 -12.69
C ALA A 65 -4.13 11.80 -14.04
N ARG A 66 -3.86 13.11 -13.99
CA ARG A 66 -3.99 13.99 -15.16
C ARG A 66 -2.67 14.34 -15.80
N ASP A 67 -1.60 14.31 -15.02
CA ASP A 67 -0.29 14.78 -15.45
C ASP A 67 0.74 13.66 -15.33
N GLY A 68 1.59 13.56 -16.33
CA GLY A 68 2.50 12.46 -16.54
C GLY A 68 3.29 12.05 -15.29
N PHE A 69 3.57 10.79 -15.22
CA PHE A 69 4.32 10.10 -14.16
C PHE A 69 5.81 10.51 -14.13
N ALA A 70 6.05 11.80 -14.07
CA ALA A 70 7.38 12.40 -14.24
C ALA A 70 8.29 12.27 -13.00
N THR A 71 7.83 11.68 -11.91
CA THR A 71 8.66 11.51 -10.73
C THR A 71 9.30 10.13 -10.76
N LEU A 72 10.45 10.02 -11.38
CA LEU A 72 11.32 8.86 -11.28
C LEU A 72 11.77 8.76 -9.82
N LEU A 73 11.44 7.67 -9.15
CA LEU A 73 12.07 7.30 -7.90
C LEU A 73 13.18 6.32 -8.23
N ASP A 74 14.43 6.75 -8.01
CA ASP A 74 15.55 5.84 -8.09
C ASP A 74 15.61 5.06 -6.78
N VAL A 75 15.65 3.75 -6.88
CA VAL A 75 15.97 2.89 -5.75
C VAL A 75 17.47 2.82 -5.61
N ASP A 76 18.00 3.19 -4.45
CA ASP A 76 19.40 2.96 -4.12
C ASP A 76 19.63 1.43 -3.98
N PRO A 77 20.37 0.79 -4.89
CA PRO A 77 20.53 -0.66 -4.86
C PRO A 77 21.30 -1.16 -3.62
N GLU A 78 22.09 -0.30 -2.97
CA GLU A 78 22.79 -0.64 -1.73
C GLU A 78 21.90 -0.40 -0.48
N ARG A 79 20.86 0.41 -0.61
CA ARG A 79 19.93 0.75 0.47
C ARG A 79 18.48 0.83 -0.03
N PRO A 80 17.92 -0.27 -0.56
CA PRO A 80 16.58 -0.26 -1.19
C PRO A 80 15.45 0.09 -0.21
N LEU A 81 15.70 -0.03 1.09
CA LEU A 81 14.87 0.51 2.18
C LEU A 81 15.76 1.26 3.18
N SER A 82 15.22 2.30 3.79
CA SER A 82 15.93 3.02 4.86
C SER A 82 16.15 2.13 6.09
N ASP A 83 17.19 2.43 6.88
CA ASP A 83 17.44 1.72 8.15
C ASP A 83 16.24 1.78 9.09
N PHE A 84 15.50 2.90 9.06
CA PHE A 84 14.25 3.06 9.80
C PHE A 84 13.15 2.13 9.27
N GLY A 85 13.05 1.97 7.95
CA GLY A 85 12.11 1.04 7.32
C GLY A 85 12.38 -0.40 7.75
N TRP A 86 13.62 -0.85 7.62
CA TRP A 86 14.05 -2.18 8.06
C TRP A 86 13.83 -2.44 9.54
N ALA A 87 14.18 -1.48 10.41
CA ALA A 87 13.99 -1.62 11.84
C ALA A 87 12.52 -1.75 12.23
N ASN A 88 11.62 -1.01 11.57
CA ASN A 88 10.18 -1.11 11.83
C ASN A 88 9.59 -2.42 11.28
N LEU A 89 10.00 -2.84 10.09
CA LEU A 89 9.57 -4.11 9.53
C LEU A 89 9.99 -5.28 10.44
N ALA A 90 11.23 -5.27 10.94
CA ALA A 90 11.70 -6.28 11.89
C ALA A 90 10.88 -6.28 13.19
N ARG A 91 10.51 -5.11 13.70
CA ARG A 91 9.66 -5.01 14.91
C ARG A 91 8.25 -5.55 14.68
N ILE A 92 7.66 -5.28 13.51
CA ILE A 92 6.34 -5.81 13.14
C ILE A 92 6.41 -7.33 13.01
N THR A 93 7.43 -7.85 12.33
CA THR A 93 7.67 -9.27 12.15
C THR A 93 7.79 -9.99 13.50
N GLU A 94 8.62 -9.45 14.40
CA GLU A 94 8.81 -10.03 15.73
C GLU A 94 7.51 -9.98 16.57
N PHE A 95 6.77 -8.86 16.51
CA PHE A 95 5.49 -8.76 17.20
C PHE A 95 4.48 -9.80 16.69
N CYS A 96 4.34 -9.94 15.37
CA CYS A 96 3.43 -10.92 14.78
C CYS A 96 3.81 -12.35 15.18
N ARG A 97 5.11 -12.65 15.19
CA ARG A 97 5.63 -13.95 15.62
C ARG A 97 5.31 -14.25 17.09
N GLN A 98 5.49 -13.28 17.98
CA GLN A 98 5.20 -13.41 19.41
C GLN A 98 3.71 -13.62 19.70
N GLU A 99 2.85 -12.93 18.94
CA GLU A 99 1.39 -13.01 19.12
C GLU A 99 0.76 -14.16 18.30
N GLY A 100 1.55 -14.94 17.56
CA GLY A 100 1.04 -16.02 16.70
C GLY A 100 0.19 -15.51 15.52
N ILE A 101 0.47 -14.28 15.05
CA ILE A 101 -0.21 -13.68 13.92
C ILE A 101 0.54 -14.04 12.64
N ARG A 102 -0.16 -14.58 11.65
CA ARG A 102 0.41 -14.79 10.33
C ARG A 102 0.61 -13.43 9.66
N LEU A 103 1.86 -13.12 9.32
CA LEU A 103 2.23 -11.90 8.59
C LEU A 103 2.50 -12.25 7.13
N VAL A 104 1.90 -11.48 6.23
CA VAL A 104 2.19 -11.48 4.79
C VAL A 104 2.60 -10.06 4.41
N LEU A 105 3.67 -9.92 3.67
CA LEU A 105 4.12 -8.66 3.12
C LEU A 105 3.54 -8.50 1.72
N PHE A 106 3.12 -7.29 1.37
CA PHE A 106 2.77 -6.99 -0.02
C PHE A 106 3.11 -5.54 -0.40
N THR A 107 3.38 -5.33 -1.68
CA THR A 107 3.45 -4.01 -2.30
C THR A 107 2.18 -3.79 -3.10
N ALA A 108 1.50 -2.67 -2.88
CA ALA A 108 0.34 -2.27 -3.68
C ALA A 108 0.76 -2.02 -5.14
N PRO A 109 -0.13 -2.21 -6.12
CA PRO A 109 0.23 -2.07 -7.53
C PRO A 109 0.59 -0.63 -7.87
N LEU A 110 1.72 -0.47 -8.52
CA LEU A 110 2.17 0.76 -9.15
C LEU A 110 1.77 0.78 -10.62
N PRO A 111 1.57 1.96 -11.22
CA PRO A 111 1.38 2.07 -12.66
C PRO A 111 2.53 1.43 -13.45
N SER A 112 2.24 0.82 -14.60
CA SER A 112 3.26 0.16 -15.43
C SER A 112 4.37 1.12 -15.85
N ALA A 113 4.02 2.37 -16.22
CA ALA A 113 4.99 3.39 -16.55
C ALA A 113 5.92 3.73 -15.37
N TYR A 114 5.37 3.75 -14.14
CA TYR A 114 6.16 3.98 -12.95
C TYR A 114 7.17 2.85 -12.72
N VAL A 115 6.74 1.59 -12.82
CA VAL A 115 7.64 0.43 -12.69
C VAL A 115 8.71 0.43 -13.78
N ALA A 116 8.33 0.74 -15.04
CA ALA A 116 9.26 0.78 -16.18
C ALA A 116 10.32 1.87 -16.04
N ASN A 117 9.96 3.01 -15.43
CA ASN A 117 10.84 4.18 -15.32
C ASN A 117 11.53 4.30 -13.93
N THR A 118 11.27 3.40 -13.00
CA THR A 118 11.97 3.37 -11.71
C THR A 118 13.27 2.62 -11.84
N GLU A 119 14.40 3.33 -11.79
CA GLU A 119 15.71 2.68 -11.80
C GLU A 119 15.88 1.80 -10.56
N ASN A 120 16.47 0.62 -10.77
CA ASN A 120 16.78 -0.34 -9.70
C ASN A 120 15.58 -0.85 -8.90
N TYR A 121 14.34 -0.78 -9.43
CA TYR A 121 13.17 -1.34 -8.74
C TYR A 121 13.37 -2.83 -8.38
N GLN A 122 14.08 -3.59 -9.20
CA GLN A 122 14.44 -4.98 -8.92
C GLN A 122 15.22 -5.14 -7.60
N ALA A 123 16.10 -4.20 -7.28
CA ALA A 123 16.87 -4.26 -6.02
C ALA A 123 15.95 -4.14 -4.79
N TYR A 124 14.89 -3.33 -4.87
CA TYR A 124 13.87 -3.28 -3.82
C TYR A 124 13.14 -4.62 -3.70
N VAL A 125 12.68 -5.17 -4.81
CA VAL A 125 11.96 -6.45 -4.84
C VAL A 125 12.81 -7.57 -4.23
N ASP A 126 14.07 -7.67 -4.67
CA ASP A 126 15.00 -8.69 -4.21
C ASP A 126 15.31 -8.58 -2.71
N ALA A 127 15.48 -7.36 -2.21
CA ALA A 127 15.73 -7.12 -0.80
C ALA A 127 14.53 -7.52 0.08
N VAL A 128 13.31 -7.18 -0.33
CA VAL A 128 12.10 -7.55 0.42
C VAL A 128 11.84 -9.05 0.34
N ARG A 129 12.08 -9.67 -0.81
CA ARG A 129 12.00 -11.14 -0.96
C ARG A 129 13.01 -11.87 -0.08
N ALA A 130 14.26 -11.40 -0.06
CA ALA A 130 15.30 -11.97 0.81
C ALA A 130 14.87 -11.87 2.27
N TYR A 131 14.44 -10.71 2.72
CA TYR A 131 13.93 -10.52 4.08
C TYR A 131 12.75 -11.45 4.39
N ALA A 132 11.79 -11.57 3.49
CA ALA A 132 10.64 -12.45 3.66
C ALA A 132 11.08 -13.92 3.79
N ALA A 133 11.96 -14.39 2.92
CA ALA A 133 12.51 -15.74 2.93
C ALA A 133 13.27 -16.04 4.24
N GLU A 134 14.13 -15.13 4.69
CA GLU A 134 14.89 -15.27 5.95
C GLU A 134 13.99 -15.37 7.19
N ASN A 135 12.81 -14.73 7.15
CA ASN A 135 11.87 -14.70 8.25
C ASN A 135 10.70 -15.68 8.10
N GLY A 136 10.69 -16.51 7.04
CA GLY A 136 9.61 -17.47 6.77
C GLY A 136 8.28 -16.79 6.44
N LEU A 137 8.32 -15.61 5.84
CA LEU A 137 7.17 -14.82 5.42
C LEU A 137 6.90 -15.00 3.92
N GLN A 138 5.69 -14.68 3.51
CA GLN A 138 5.35 -14.49 2.10
C GLN A 138 5.47 -13.02 1.74
N TYR A 139 5.86 -12.76 0.48
CA TYR A 139 5.85 -11.43 -0.10
C TYR A 139 5.17 -11.46 -1.47
N TRP A 140 4.19 -10.59 -1.65
CA TRP A 140 3.41 -10.42 -2.87
C TRP A 140 3.61 -9.01 -3.41
N ASP A 141 4.35 -8.86 -4.49
CA ASP A 141 4.49 -7.57 -5.15
C ASP A 141 3.44 -7.44 -6.26
N PHE A 142 2.38 -6.68 -6.01
CA PHE A 142 1.32 -6.49 -6.99
C PHE A 142 1.73 -5.61 -8.17
N SER A 143 2.85 -4.91 -8.09
CA SER A 143 3.46 -4.29 -9.26
C SER A 143 4.03 -5.33 -10.23
N LEU A 144 4.32 -6.54 -9.73
CA LEU A 144 4.76 -7.69 -10.52
C LEU A 144 3.66 -8.74 -10.73
N TYR A 145 2.42 -8.44 -10.31
CA TYR A 145 1.28 -9.32 -10.56
C TYR A 145 1.04 -9.47 -12.06
N ARG A 146 0.86 -10.70 -12.55
CA ARG A 146 0.64 -10.95 -13.98
C ARG A 146 -0.62 -10.25 -14.43
N SER A 147 -0.62 -9.79 -15.69
CA SER A 147 -1.75 -9.08 -16.30
C SER A 147 -2.94 -10.02 -16.47
N GLN A 148 -3.72 -10.18 -15.42
CA GLN A 148 -4.89 -11.03 -15.34
C GLN A 148 -6.00 -10.38 -14.50
N GLY A 149 -7.20 -10.93 -14.54
CA GLY A 149 -8.34 -10.40 -13.82
C GLY A 149 -8.67 -8.95 -14.23
N ASP A 150 -9.28 -8.22 -13.32
CA ASP A 150 -9.63 -6.82 -13.56
C ASP A 150 -8.42 -5.88 -13.44
N MET A 151 -7.36 -6.29 -12.75
CA MET A 151 -6.14 -5.49 -12.63
C MET A 151 -5.43 -5.27 -13.96
N LYS A 152 -5.57 -6.17 -14.94
CA LYS A 152 -5.00 -5.97 -16.28
C LYS A 152 -5.56 -4.76 -17.03
N HIS A 153 -6.71 -4.26 -16.59
CA HIS A 153 -7.39 -3.12 -17.19
C HIS A 153 -7.15 -1.80 -16.46
N MET A 154 -6.39 -1.83 -15.37
CA MET A 154 -6.07 -0.62 -14.62
C MET A 154 -5.17 0.30 -15.44
N GLY A 155 -5.58 1.54 -15.56
CA GLY A 155 -4.90 2.62 -16.28
C GLY A 155 -4.90 3.91 -15.47
N ALA A 156 -4.72 5.05 -16.14
CA ALA A 156 -4.69 6.37 -15.48
C ALA A 156 -5.97 6.69 -14.69
N GLY A 157 -7.10 6.09 -15.07
CA GLY A 157 -8.39 6.25 -14.40
C GLY A 157 -8.44 5.67 -12.99
N GLU A 158 -7.56 4.72 -12.67
CA GLU A 158 -7.53 3.99 -11.40
C GLU A 158 -6.47 4.53 -10.43
N TYR A 159 -5.75 5.59 -10.81
CA TYR A 159 -4.76 6.25 -9.96
C TYR A 159 -5.11 7.73 -9.76
N SER A 160 -4.86 8.25 -8.57
CA SER A 160 -5.03 9.67 -8.25
C SER A 160 -3.83 10.52 -8.66
N ASP A 161 -2.65 9.90 -8.70
CA ASP A 161 -1.38 10.50 -9.10
C ASP A 161 -0.43 9.43 -9.66
N ALA A 162 0.88 9.71 -9.66
CA ALA A 162 1.89 8.84 -10.23
C ALA A 162 2.01 7.45 -9.57
N HIS A 163 1.53 7.28 -8.34
CA HIS A 163 1.78 6.05 -7.57
C HIS A 163 0.69 5.70 -6.53
N HIS A 164 -0.33 6.54 -6.38
CA HIS A 164 -1.43 6.27 -5.45
C HIS A 164 -2.68 5.83 -6.20
N LEU A 165 -3.26 4.72 -5.79
CA LEU A 165 -4.56 4.29 -6.26
C LEU A 165 -5.63 5.32 -5.85
N ASN A 166 -6.55 5.62 -6.75
CA ASN A 166 -7.79 6.29 -6.39
C ASN A 166 -8.82 5.27 -5.86
N GLY A 167 -10.05 5.74 -5.57
CA GLY A 167 -11.09 4.87 -5.04
C GLY A 167 -11.42 3.68 -5.96
N ALA A 168 -11.49 3.91 -7.27
CA ALA A 168 -11.78 2.84 -8.24
C ALA A 168 -10.64 1.81 -8.30
N GLY A 169 -9.39 2.27 -8.35
CA GLY A 169 -8.22 1.39 -8.33
C GLY A 169 -8.11 0.60 -7.03
N ALA A 170 -8.42 1.23 -5.90
CA ALA A 170 -8.43 0.55 -4.60
C ALA A 170 -9.50 -0.54 -4.51
N GLU A 171 -10.68 -0.35 -5.11
CA GLU A 171 -11.73 -1.37 -5.17
C GLU A 171 -11.28 -2.57 -6.00
N ILE A 172 -10.71 -2.35 -7.19
CA ILE A 172 -10.18 -3.41 -8.05
C ILE A 172 -9.06 -4.16 -7.34
N PHE A 173 -8.09 -3.44 -6.81
CA PHE A 173 -6.96 -4.04 -6.10
C PHE A 173 -7.41 -4.86 -4.87
N THR A 174 -8.36 -4.34 -4.10
CA THR A 174 -8.87 -5.06 -2.93
C THR A 174 -9.54 -6.36 -3.31
N ALA A 175 -10.30 -6.39 -4.41
CA ALA A 175 -10.93 -7.62 -4.89
C ALA A 175 -9.88 -8.69 -5.26
N GLU A 176 -8.85 -8.31 -6.02
CA GLU A 176 -7.75 -9.22 -6.40
C GLU A 176 -6.92 -9.67 -5.19
N LEU A 177 -6.63 -8.75 -4.25
CA LEU A 177 -5.92 -9.10 -3.02
C LEU A 177 -6.72 -10.12 -2.20
N CYS A 178 -8.04 -9.95 -2.08
CA CYS A 178 -8.91 -10.92 -1.41
C CYS A 178 -8.91 -12.29 -2.09
N GLU A 179 -8.87 -12.33 -3.42
CA GLU A 179 -8.77 -13.57 -4.20
C GLU A 179 -7.44 -14.28 -3.92
N VAL A 180 -6.31 -13.55 -3.97
CA VAL A 180 -4.99 -14.10 -3.65
C VAL A 180 -4.94 -14.64 -2.22
N ILE A 181 -5.48 -13.89 -1.25
CA ILE A 181 -5.58 -14.33 0.15
C ILE A 181 -6.41 -15.61 0.27
N ALA A 182 -7.55 -15.70 -0.43
CA ALA A 182 -8.42 -16.87 -0.38
C ALA A 182 -7.73 -18.12 -0.94
N ARG A 183 -7.03 -17.99 -2.07
CA ARG A 183 -6.27 -19.09 -2.69
C ARG A 183 -5.11 -19.55 -1.81
N ASP A 184 -4.36 -18.62 -1.25
CA ASP A 184 -3.29 -18.92 -0.32
C ASP A 184 -3.82 -19.59 0.97
N ALA A 185 -4.95 -19.14 1.50
CA ALA A 185 -5.60 -19.77 2.64
C ALA A 185 -6.13 -21.19 2.34
N ALA A 186 -6.46 -21.47 1.08
CA ALA A 186 -6.80 -22.79 0.59
C ALA A 186 -5.57 -23.72 0.40
N GLY A 187 -4.36 -23.19 0.57
CA GLY A 187 -3.10 -23.93 0.41
C GLY A 187 -2.61 -24.00 -1.04
N GLU A 188 -3.13 -23.13 -1.92
CA GLU A 188 -2.62 -23.02 -3.28
C GLU A 188 -1.28 -22.26 -3.29
N ASP A 189 -0.41 -22.66 -4.22
CA ASP A 189 0.80 -21.88 -4.51
C ASP A 189 0.43 -20.66 -5.36
N VAL A 190 0.41 -19.49 -4.73
CA VAL A 190 0.09 -18.23 -5.39
C VAL A 190 1.31 -17.56 -6.05
N SER A 191 2.51 -18.12 -5.93
CA SER A 191 3.73 -17.53 -6.51
C SER A 191 3.63 -17.39 -8.04
N ALA A 192 2.98 -18.35 -8.70
CA ALA A 192 2.76 -18.31 -10.15
C ALA A 192 1.91 -17.13 -10.65
N LEU A 193 1.23 -16.43 -9.74
CA LEU A 193 0.46 -15.22 -10.09
C LEU A 193 1.34 -13.98 -10.28
N PHE A 194 2.61 -14.07 -9.91
CA PHE A 194 3.56 -12.96 -9.96
C PHE A 194 4.69 -13.26 -10.92
N CYS A 195 5.22 -12.22 -11.54
CA CYS A 195 6.47 -12.30 -12.28
C CYS A 195 7.64 -12.35 -11.30
N ASP A 196 8.70 -13.08 -11.68
CA ASP A 196 9.90 -13.15 -10.85
C ASP A 196 10.74 -11.89 -10.94
N THR A 197 10.71 -11.23 -12.10
CA THR A 197 11.53 -10.05 -12.34
C THR A 197 10.73 -8.90 -12.95
N VAL A 198 11.27 -7.69 -12.81
CA VAL A 198 10.76 -6.50 -13.49
C VAL A 198 10.82 -6.67 -15.01
N GLU A 199 11.89 -7.27 -15.54
CA GLU A 199 12.03 -7.54 -16.98
C GLU A 199 10.93 -8.47 -17.50
N GLU A 200 10.62 -9.53 -16.76
CA GLU A 200 9.49 -10.43 -17.09
C GLU A 200 8.17 -9.65 -17.06
N LYS A 201 7.97 -8.79 -16.06
CA LYS A 201 6.75 -7.97 -15.96
C LYS A 201 6.63 -6.98 -17.10
N LEU A 202 7.71 -6.36 -17.54
CA LEU A 202 7.69 -5.45 -18.68
C LEU A 202 7.33 -6.19 -19.98
N THR A 203 7.77 -7.46 -20.11
CA THR A 203 7.35 -8.33 -21.24
C THR A 203 5.86 -8.67 -21.15
N ASP A 204 5.37 -8.99 -19.94
CA ASP A 204 3.95 -9.25 -19.69
C ASP A 204 3.07 -8.03 -20.04
N TYR A 205 3.52 -6.80 -19.73
CA TYR A 205 2.86 -5.57 -20.17
C TYR A 205 2.84 -5.42 -21.69
N ALA A 206 3.94 -5.71 -22.37
CA ALA A 206 4.03 -5.59 -23.84
C ALA A 206 3.09 -6.56 -24.55
N ASP A 207 2.90 -7.75 -24.01
CA ASP A 207 1.96 -8.74 -24.52
C ASP A 207 0.49 -8.36 -24.25
N ASN A 208 0.24 -7.53 -23.25
CA ASN A 208 -1.06 -7.03 -22.85
C ASN A 208 -1.14 -5.53 -23.18
N THR A 209 -1.42 -5.18 -24.40
CA THR A 209 -1.33 -3.86 -25.02
C THR A 209 -2.10 -2.72 -24.33
N ILE A 210 -2.87 -2.98 -23.30
CA ILE A 210 -3.76 -2.01 -22.66
C ILE A 210 -2.97 -0.87 -21.98
N PHE A 211 -1.86 -1.18 -21.31
CA PHE A 211 -1.04 -0.15 -20.66
C PHE A 211 -0.26 0.72 -21.65
N MET A 212 0.08 0.18 -22.82
CA MET A 212 0.77 0.93 -23.87
C MET A 212 -0.19 1.81 -24.69
N ALA A 213 -1.49 1.47 -24.71
CA ALA A 213 -2.50 2.18 -25.51
C ALA A 213 -2.91 3.53 -24.87
N ASP A 214 -2.71 3.72 -23.57
CA ASP A 214 -3.13 4.95 -22.88
C ASP A 214 -2.14 6.12 -23.04
N GLY A 215 -1.13 6.01 -23.90
CA GLY A 215 -0.19 7.10 -24.21
C GLY A 215 0.75 7.46 -23.05
N TRP A 216 0.85 6.65 -22.03
CA TRP A 216 1.65 6.93 -20.87
C TRP A 216 3.16 6.94 -21.12
N LEU A 217 3.62 6.16 -22.10
CA LEU A 217 5.01 6.13 -22.54
C LEU A 217 5.31 7.14 -23.66
N ASP A 218 4.28 7.62 -24.39
CA ASP A 218 4.45 8.54 -25.52
C ASP A 218 4.53 10.01 -25.10
N SER A 219 4.43 10.32 -23.81
CA SER A 219 4.46 11.69 -23.29
C SER A 219 5.82 12.12 -22.71
N GLN A 220 6.91 11.36 -22.98
CA GLN A 220 8.27 11.72 -22.60
C GLN A 220 9.12 12.16 -23.75
#